data_66a81be6e11501fc1b4e087f9f0137e5
#
_entry.id   66a81be6e11501fc1b4e087f9f0137e5
#
_cell.length_a   1.000
_cell.length_b   1.000
_cell.length_c   1.000
_cell.angle_alpha   90.00
_cell.angle_beta   90.00
_cell.angle_gamma   90.00
#
_symmetry.space_group_name_H-M   'P 1'
#
loop_
_entity.id
_entity.type
_entity.pdbx_description
1 polymer ?
#
loop_
_entity_poly.entity_id
_entity_poly.type
_entity_poly.pdbx_seq_one_letter_code
_entity_poly.pdbx_strand_id
1 'polypeptide(L)'
;MIYRSLANTCVEVLMWRLASHFLGKTSLYRKSHPFIHFIPLKSQNQNEKPSFFVFFRCIYNNSASRPSLSIWRRKKEMAKEGLIAAKELKRLQSNPVRLDRFIKSNVSRLLRSDLVAVLAELQRQDQVFLCMKLYNVVRKEIWYRPDMFFFRDMLMMLARNKKVDEAKQVWQDLKREEVLFDQHTFGDIMRAFLDNGLPSEAMGIYEEMRQSPDPPLSLPFRVILKGLIPFPELREQVKDDFLELFPDMIVYDPAEDLFGDQDSGDD
;
A
#
# COMPACT_ATOMS: atom_id res chain seq x y z
N MET A 1 -8.84 -2.00 47.37
CA MET A 1 -9.59 -0.82 46.88
C MET A 1 -8.71 0.26 46.22
N ILE A 2 -7.47 -0.04 45.81
CA ILE A 2 -6.50 0.97 45.27
C ILE A 2 -6.29 0.82 43.77
N TYR A 3 -6.66 -0.30 43.14
CA TYR A 3 -6.44 -0.54 41.71
C TYR A 3 -7.52 0.01 40.75
N ARG A 4 -8.63 0.56 41.27
CA ARG A 4 -9.69 1.16 40.42
C ARG A 4 -9.54 2.67 40.17
N SER A 5 -8.64 3.34 40.89
CA SER A 5 -8.44 4.80 40.74
C SER A 5 -7.40 5.17 39.68
N LEU A 6 -6.47 4.28 39.31
CA LEU A 6 -5.41 4.59 38.36
C LEU A 6 -5.80 4.37 36.88
N ALA A 7 -6.85 3.61 36.61
CA ALA A 7 -7.30 3.37 35.23
C ALA A 7 -8.11 4.54 34.65
N ASN A 8 -8.82 5.30 35.50
CA ASN A 8 -9.63 6.44 35.02
C ASN A 8 -8.80 7.70 34.73
N THR A 9 -7.66 7.89 35.40
CA THR A 9 -6.78 9.04 35.13
C THR A 9 -5.99 8.91 33.82
N CYS A 10 -5.71 7.70 33.37
CA CYS A 10 -4.98 7.48 32.12
C CYS A 10 -5.86 7.71 30.87
N VAL A 11 -7.15 7.42 30.97
CA VAL A 11 -8.12 7.62 29.88
C VAL A 11 -8.46 9.10 29.72
N GLU A 12 -8.60 9.86 30.82
CA GLU A 12 -8.86 11.30 30.74
C GLU A 12 -7.68 12.09 30.19
N VAL A 13 -6.44 11.72 30.51
CA VAL A 13 -5.24 12.39 29.96
C VAL A 13 -5.06 12.11 28.46
N LEU A 14 -5.43 10.93 27.99
CA LEU A 14 -5.38 10.57 26.55
C LEU A 14 -6.48 11.32 25.77
N MET A 15 -7.67 11.45 26.33
CA MET A 15 -8.78 12.20 25.71
C MET A 15 -8.50 13.70 25.64
N TRP A 16 -7.80 14.26 26.61
CA TRP A 16 -7.42 15.69 26.62
C TRP A 16 -6.30 16.01 25.63
N ARG A 17 -5.36 15.08 25.40
CA ARG A 17 -4.32 15.23 24.39
C ARG A 17 -4.85 15.11 22.95
N LEU A 18 -5.89 14.31 22.72
CA LEU A 18 -6.55 14.24 21.41
C LEU A 18 -7.41 15.48 21.11
N ALA A 19 -8.05 16.06 22.10
CA ALA A 19 -8.85 17.29 21.94
C ALA A 19 -8.01 18.53 21.67
N SER A 20 -6.82 18.65 22.27
CA SER A 20 -5.94 19.81 22.07
C SER A 20 -5.21 19.81 20.70
N HIS A 21 -5.10 18.66 20.02
CA HIS A 21 -4.51 18.59 18.69
C HIS A 21 -5.49 18.98 17.56
N PHE A 22 -6.80 19.02 17.86
CA PHE A 22 -7.84 19.40 16.88
C PHE A 22 -8.21 20.89 16.86
N LEU A 23 -7.76 21.68 17.85
CA LEU A 23 -8.16 23.10 17.98
C LEU A 23 -7.13 24.11 17.43
N GLY A 24 -6.05 23.65 16.79
CA GLY A 24 -4.91 24.50 16.41
C GLY A 24 -4.71 24.82 14.92
N LYS A 25 -5.64 24.55 14.01
CA LYS A 25 -5.52 24.99 12.60
C LYS A 25 -6.87 25.26 11.94
N THR A 26 -7.51 26.38 12.30
CA THR A 26 -8.57 26.97 11.47
C THR A 26 -8.08 28.26 10.88
N SER A 27 -7.64 28.21 9.62
CA SER A 27 -7.61 29.37 8.74
C SER A 27 -8.15 28.96 7.39
N LEU A 28 -9.34 29.50 7.08
CA LEU A 28 -9.91 29.84 5.78
C LEU A 28 -9.97 28.72 4.71
N TYR A 29 -11.05 27.91 4.73
CA TYR A 29 -11.70 27.57 3.47
C TYR A 29 -13.23 27.48 3.66
N ARG A 30 -13.92 28.41 2.98
CA ARG A 30 -15.37 28.51 2.88
C ARG A 30 -15.84 27.46 1.87
N LYS A 31 -16.72 26.50 2.25
CA LYS A 31 -17.89 26.11 1.44
C LYS A 31 -18.60 24.84 1.89
N SER A 32 -19.90 25.00 1.86
CA SER A 32 -20.99 24.03 1.66
C SER A 32 -21.21 22.97 2.73
N HIS A 33 -22.17 23.28 3.60
CA HIS A 33 -22.84 22.32 4.46
C HIS A 33 -23.71 21.36 3.64
N PRO A 34 -23.66 20.05 3.88
CA PRO A 34 -24.77 19.19 3.54
C PRO A 34 -25.82 19.27 4.65
N PHE A 35 -27.05 19.56 4.27
CA PHE A 35 -28.24 19.53 5.12
C PHE A 35 -28.39 18.15 5.74
N ILE A 36 -28.43 18.10 7.07
CA ILE A 36 -28.79 16.90 7.83
C ILE A 36 -30.30 16.94 7.99
N HIS A 37 -31.02 16.09 7.22
CA HIS A 37 -32.42 15.82 7.47
C HIS A 37 -32.55 14.84 8.64
N PHE A 38 -33.04 15.33 9.76
CA PHE A 38 -33.52 14.49 10.86
C PHE A 38 -34.91 13.95 10.49
N ILE A 39 -35.04 12.66 10.31
CA ILE A 39 -36.33 11.97 10.25
C ILE A 39 -36.55 11.34 11.63
N PRO A 40 -37.57 11.75 12.40
CA PRO A 40 -37.89 11.10 13.66
C PRO A 40 -38.67 9.81 13.39
N LEU A 41 -38.08 8.68 13.73
CA LEU A 41 -38.81 7.39 13.80
C LEU A 41 -39.65 7.39 15.09
N LYS A 42 -40.95 7.40 14.95
CA LYS A 42 -41.92 7.13 16.04
C LYS A 42 -41.76 5.67 16.48
N SER A 43 -41.20 5.47 17.67
CA SER A 43 -41.27 4.18 18.37
C SER A 43 -42.55 4.13 19.19
N GLN A 44 -43.39 3.15 18.91
CA GLN A 44 -44.44 2.70 19.81
C GLN A 44 -43.89 1.55 20.65
N ASN A 45 -43.35 1.86 21.78
CA ASN A 45 -43.46 1.04 23.00
C ASN A 45 -42.81 1.78 24.21
N GLN A 46 -43.66 2.02 25.20
CA GLN A 46 -43.26 2.57 26.48
C GLN A 46 -42.69 1.41 27.30
N ASN A 47 -41.40 1.45 27.67
CA ASN A 47 -40.71 0.86 28.82
C ASN A 47 -39.32 0.30 28.52
N GLU A 48 -38.50 1.01 27.77
CA GLU A 48 -37.06 0.70 27.78
C GLU A 48 -36.23 1.99 27.84
N LYS A 49 -35.27 2.00 28.78
CA LYS A 49 -34.30 3.11 28.92
C LYS A 49 -33.49 3.22 27.63
N PRO A 50 -33.26 4.44 27.09
CA PRO A 50 -32.54 4.60 25.84
C PRO A 50 -31.06 4.26 26.04
N SER A 51 -30.66 3.11 25.49
CA SER A 51 -29.24 2.79 25.25
C SER A 51 -28.81 3.57 24.01
N PHE A 52 -27.96 4.58 24.23
CA PHE A 52 -27.32 5.31 23.14
C PHE A 52 -26.26 4.45 22.48
N PHE A 53 -26.66 3.58 21.56
CA PHE A 53 -25.76 3.02 20.57
C PHE A 53 -25.65 4.03 19.43
N VAL A 54 -24.57 4.82 19.44
CA VAL A 54 -24.20 5.63 18.28
C VAL A 54 -23.63 4.68 17.23
N PHE A 55 -24.48 4.25 16.33
CA PHE A 55 -24.05 3.62 15.08
C PHE A 55 -23.32 4.67 14.24
N PHE A 56 -22.00 4.72 14.31
CA PHE A 56 -21.20 5.32 13.26
C PHE A 56 -21.35 4.47 11.99
N ARG A 57 -22.39 4.78 11.24
CA ARG A 57 -22.51 4.30 9.88
C ARG A 57 -21.49 5.09 9.06
N CYS A 58 -20.27 4.57 8.95
CA CYS A 58 -19.35 5.00 7.90
C CYS A 58 -20.08 4.81 6.58
N ILE A 59 -20.57 5.90 6.01
CA ILE A 59 -21.05 5.93 4.64
C ILE A 59 -19.79 5.73 3.79
N TYR A 60 -19.44 4.49 3.49
CA TYR A 60 -18.59 4.18 2.38
C TYR A 60 -19.31 4.68 1.14
N ASN A 61 -18.94 5.88 0.70
CA ASN A 61 -19.26 6.33 -0.63
C ASN A 61 -18.60 5.33 -1.59
N ASN A 62 -19.38 4.35 -2.03
CA ASN A 62 -19.14 3.63 -3.26
C ASN A 62 -19.20 4.66 -4.40
N SER A 63 -18.16 5.46 -4.52
CA SER A 63 -17.95 6.30 -5.69
C SER A 63 -17.45 5.37 -6.80
N ALA A 64 -18.42 4.67 -7.43
CA ALA A 64 -18.20 4.07 -8.72
C ALA A 64 -17.43 5.07 -9.59
N SER A 65 -16.18 4.67 -9.94
CA SER A 65 -15.37 5.19 -11.04
C SER A 65 -15.25 6.71 -11.20
N ARG A 66 -14.84 7.42 -10.14
CA ARG A 66 -14.15 8.69 -10.41
C ARG A 66 -12.78 8.32 -11.00
N PRO A 67 -12.40 8.88 -12.17
CA PRO A 67 -11.07 8.64 -12.72
C PRO A 67 -10.05 8.99 -11.65
N SER A 68 -9.15 8.06 -11.34
CA SER A 68 -8.14 8.25 -10.31
C SER A 68 -7.42 9.57 -10.54
N LEU A 69 -7.44 10.46 -9.54
CA LEU A 69 -6.71 11.72 -9.56
C LEU A 69 -5.19 11.48 -9.42
N SER A 70 -4.79 10.26 -9.03
CA SER A 70 -3.39 9.91 -8.92
C SER A 70 -2.67 10.02 -10.25
N ILE A 71 -1.64 10.85 -10.28
CA ILE A 71 -0.76 10.99 -11.45
C ILE A 71 0.01 9.70 -11.75
N TRP A 72 0.14 8.82 -10.76
CA TRP A 72 0.86 7.55 -10.89
C TRP A 72 0.05 6.48 -11.63
N ARG A 73 -1.28 6.55 -11.62
CA ARG A 73 -2.18 5.66 -12.37
C ARG A 73 -2.42 6.06 -13.82
N ARG A 74 -2.22 7.33 -14.18
CA ARG A 74 -2.50 7.80 -15.53
C ARG A 74 -1.48 7.25 -16.52
N LYS A 75 -1.91 7.08 -17.77
CA LYS A 75 -0.98 6.82 -18.89
C LYS A 75 0.05 7.94 -18.93
N LYS A 76 1.32 7.58 -18.94
CA LYS A 76 2.43 8.52 -18.88
C LYS A 76 2.97 8.69 -20.28
N GLU A 77 2.65 9.81 -20.90
CA GLU A 77 3.23 10.21 -22.17
C GLU A 77 4.42 11.13 -21.88
N MET A 78 5.55 10.76 -22.43
CA MET A 78 6.82 11.46 -22.22
C MET A 78 7.02 12.47 -23.34
N ALA A 79 7.18 13.74 -23.00
CA ALA A 79 7.55 14.75 -23.95
C ALA A 79 9.03 14.63 -24.39
N LYS A 80 9.45 15.46 -25.34
CA LYS A 80 10.81 15.44 -25.89
C LYS A 80 11.88 15.63 -24.82
N GLU A 81 11.64 16.53 -23.87
CA GLU A 81 12.55 16.82 -22.77
C GLU A 81 12.72 15.61 -21.84
N GLY A 82 11.62 14.90 -21.53
CA GLY A 82 11.66 13.68 -20.77
C GLY A 82 12.46 12.58 -21.47
N LEU A 83 12.27 12.38 -22.77
CA LEU A 83 13.03 11.41 -23.57
C LEU A 83 14.53 11.72 -23.57
N ILE A 84 14.93 12.97 -23.73
CA ILE A 84 16.32 13.40 -23.66
C ILE A 84 16.87 13.14 -22.26
N ALA A 85 16.13 13.49 -21.21
CA ALA A 85 16.54 13.28 -19.84
C ALA A 85 16.72 11.79 -19.52
N ALA A 86 15.80 10.93 -19.93
CA ALA A 86 15.91 9.46 -19.72
C ALA A 86 17.14 8.89 -20.42
N LYS A 87 17.44 9.32 -21.63
CA LYS A 87 18.62 8.90 -22.39
C LYS A 87 19.92 9.36 -21.71
N GLU A 88 19.99 10.61 -21.28
CA GLU A 88 21.17 11.17 -20.63
C GLU A 88 21.41 10.56 -19.25
N LEU A 89 20.38 10.30 -18.47
CA LEU A 89 20.49 9.60 -17.18
C LEU A 89 21.18 8.24 -17.35
N LYS A 90 20.75 7.45 -18.35
CA LYS A 90 21.36 6.15 -18.64
C LYS A 90 22.82 6.30 -19.09
N ARG A 91 23.11 7.29 -19.95
CA ARG A 91 24.47 7.55 -20.42
C ARG A 91 25.42 7.96 -19.29
N LEU A 92 24.91 8.70 -18.30
CA LEU A 92 25.69 9.22 -17.18
C LEU A 92 25.76 8.28 -15.99
N GLN A 93 25.09 7.13 -16.03
CA GLN A 93 24.98 6.17 -14.92
C GLN A 93 26.36 5.72 -14.41
N SER A 94 27.36 5.59 -15.28
CA SER A 94 28.73 5.18 -14.90
C SER A 94 29.53 6.30 -14.21
N ASN A 95 29.06 7.55 -14.23
CA ASN A 95 29.78 8.68 -13.63
C ASN A 95 28.91 9.42 -12.61
N PRO A 96 28.96 9.03 -11.31
CA PRO A 96 28.04 9.54 -10.30
C PRO A 96 28.10 11.06 -10.13
N VAL A 97 29.28 11.68 -10.26
CA VAL A 97 29.44 13.13 -10.10
C VAL A 97 28.73 13.90 -11.23
N ARG A 98 28.89 13.43 -12.46
CA ARG A 98 28.20 14.04 -13.61
C ARG A 98 26.69 13.77 -13.57
N LEU A 99 26.30 12.57 -13.14
CA LEU A 99 24.92 12.20 -12.96
C LEU A 99 24.22 13.10 -11.94
N ASP A 100 24.80 13.29 -10.76
CA ASP A 100 24.21 14.12 -9.70
C ASP A 100 24.13 15.59 -10.13
N ARG A 101 25.13 16.09 -10.88
CA ARG A 101 25.09 17.43 -11.46
C ARG A 101 23.95 17.55 -12.49
N PHE A 102 23.81 16.57 -13.38
CA PHE A 102 22.74 16.54 -14.37
C PHE A 102 21.35 16.46 -13.73
N ILE A 103 21.18 15.62 -12.71
CA ILE A 103 19.92 15.53 -11.94
C ILE A 103 19.58 16.91 -11.36
N LYS A 104 20.55 17.57 -10.70
CA LYS A 104 20.33 18.87 -10.07
C LYS A 104 20.06 20.00 -11.06
N SER A 105 20.66 19.99 -12.24
CA SER A 105 20.54 21.08 -13.22
C SER A 105 19.39 20.89 -14.23
N ASN A 106 19.09 19.66 -14.63
CA ASN A 106 18.19 19.36 -15.73
C ASN A 106 16.93 18.62 -15.25
N VAL A 107 17.10 17.53 -14.47
CA VAL A 107 15.96 16.69 -14.06
C VAL A 107 15.03 17.43 -13.11
N SER A 108 15.56 18.22 -12.18
CA SER A 108 14.76 19.04 -11.26
C SER A 108 13.97 20.17 -11.94
N ARG A 109 14.24 20.44 -13.22
CA ARG A 109 13.50 21.43 -14.02
C ARG A 109 12.45 20.81 -14.94
N LEU A 110 12.39 19.49 -15.01
CA LEU A 110 11.38 18.80 -15.80
C LEU A 110 9.97 19.14 -15.31
N LEU A 111 9.03 19.18 -16.25
CA LEU A 111 7.63 19.23 -15.88
C LEU A 111 7.25 18.00 -15.06
N ARG A 112 6.30 18.16 -14.15
CA ARG A 112 5.79 17.07 -13.30
C ARG A 112 5.43 15.82 -14.12
N SER A 113 4.74 16.00 -15.26
CA SER A 113 4.35 14.90 -16.16
C SER A 113 5.57 14.15 -16.69
N ASP A 114 6.60 14.88 -17.12
CA ASP A 114 7.81 14.28 -17.67
C ASP A 114 8.64 13.58 -16.62
N LEU A 115 8.80 14.16 -15.42
CA LEU A 115 9.52 13.53 -14.34
C LEU A 115 8.87 12.20 -13.92
N VAL A 116 7.53 12.17 -13.80
CA VAL A 116 6.77 10.95 -13.52
C VAL A 116 6.91 9.93 -14.65
N ALA A 117 6.87 10.38 -15.91
CA ALA A 117 7.03 9.50 -17.07
C ALA A 117 8.44 8.91 -17.17
N VAL A 118 9.47 9.71 -16.90
CA VAL A 118 10.88 9.25 -16.85
C VAL A 118 11.07 8.19 -15.77
N LEU A 119 10.55 8.43 -14.55
CA LEU A 119 10.62 7.44 -13.47
C LEU A 119 9.93 6.14 -13.87
N ALA A 120 8.71 6.20 -14.41
CA ALA A 120 7.98 5.02 -14.84
C ALA A 120 8.70 4.24 -15.96
N GLU A 121 9.34 4.94 -16.89
CA GLU A 121 10.13 4.31 -17.95
C GLU A 121 11.37 3.61 -17.40
N LEU A 122 12.06 4.22 -16.43
CA LEU A 122 13.21 3.60 -15.77
C LEU A 122 12.79 2.40 -14.91
N GLN A 123 11.64 2.46 -14.25
CA GLN A 123 11.06 1.31 -13.52
C GLN A 123 10.74 0.15 -14.46
N ARG A 124 10.16 0.45 -15.64
CA ARG A 124 9.85 -0.57 -16.67
C ARG A 124 11.11 -1.23 -17.23
N GLN A 125 12.23 -0.50 -17.25
CA GLN A 125 13.53 -0.98 -17.72
C GLN A 125 14.41 -1.53 -16.60
N ASP A 126 13.86 -1.67 -15.39
CA ASP A 126 14.55 -2.19 -14.20
C ASP A 126 15.89 -1.47 -13.90
N GLN A 127 15.93 -0.15 -14.17
CA GLN A 127 17.10 0.69 -13.88
C GLN A 127 17.12 1.12 -12.41
N VAL A 128 17.30 0.15 -11.49
CA VAL A 128 17.15 0.32 -10.04
C VAL A 128 17.91 1.54 -9.51
N PHE A 129 19.19 1.65 -9.84
CA PHE A 129 20.04 2.76 -9.35
C PHE A 129 19.48 4.13 -9.73
N LEU A 130 19.06 4.30 -10.99
CA LEU A 130 18.48 5.55 -11.47
C LEU A 130 17.10 5.80 -10.86
N CYS A 131 16.30 4.74 -10.70
CA CYS A 131 15.00 4.84 -10.04
C CYS A 131 15.13 5.33 -8.59
N MET A 132 16.08 4.79 -7.81
CA MET A 132 16.32 5.23 -6.43
C MET A 132 16.81 6.69 -6.36
N LYS A 133 17.65 7.13 -7.33
CA LYS A 133 18.02 8.54 -7.45
C LYS A 133 16.83 9.44 -7.72
N LEU A 134 15.96 9.09 -8.68
CA LEU A 134 14.75 9.85 -9.02
C LEU A 134 13.68 9.77 -7.93
N TYR A 135 13.54 8.66 -7.24
CA TYR A 135 12.68 8.50 -6.07
C TYR A 135 12.96 9.59 -5.03
N ASN A 136 14.24 9.80 -4.72
CA ASN A 136 14.65 10.85 -3.78
C ASN A 136 14.44 12.27 -4.32
N VAL A 137 14.48 12.48 -5.64
CA VAL A 137 14.18 13.78 -6.27
C VAL A 137 12.69 14.06 -6.18
N VAL A 138 11.86 13.12 -6.61
CA VAL A 138 10.39 13.25 -6.60
C VAL A 138 9.85 13.59 -5.23
N ARG A 139 10.33 12.94 -4.19
CA ARG A 139 9.88 13.17 -2.80
C ARG A 139 10.21 14.56 -2.27
N LYS A 140 11.16 15.26 -2.88
CA LYS A 140 11.55 16.65 -2.53
C LYS A 140 10.76 17.71 -3.30
N GLU A 141 10.01 17.31 -4.29
CA GLU A 141 9.25 18.24 -5.11
C GLU A 141 8.07 18.86 -4.36
N ILE A 142 7.81 20.14 -4.56
CA ILE A 142 6.73 20.89 -3.88
C ILE A 142 5.34 20.28 -4.19
N TRP A 143 5.18 19.71 -5.37
CA TRP A 143 3.93 19.08 -5.80
C TRP A 143 3.77 17.64 -5.32
N TYR A 144 4.81 17.03 -4.77
CA TYR A 144 4.73 15.66 -4.26
C TYR A 144 3.67 15.55 -3.16
N ARG A 145 2.91 14.48 -3.23
CA ARG A 145 2.00 14.03 -2.16
C ARG A 145 2.20 12.54 -2.01
N PRO A 146 2.22 12.03 -0.78
CA PRO A 146 2.25 10.59 -0.54
C PRO A 146 1.14 9.88 -1.32
N ASP A 147 1.51 8.82 -2.03
CA ASP A 147 0.60 8.11 -2.94
C ASP A 147 0.94 6.62 -2.96
N MET A 148 -0.06 5.78 -2.73
CA MET A 148 0.14 4.33 -2.64
C MET A 148 0.68 3.72 -3.95
N PHE A 149 0.29 4.24 -5.12
CA PHE A 149 0.76 3.71 -6.41
C PHE A 149 2.22 4.03 -6.67
N PHE A 150 2.70 5.17 -6.16
CA PHE A 150 4.12 5.52 -6.22
C PHE A 150 4.98 4.51 -5.46
N PHE A 151 4.58 4.19 -4.22
CA PHE A 151 5.29 3.22 -3.38
C PHE A 151 5.15 1.79 -3.93
N ARG A 152 3.94 1.39 -4.36
CA ARG A 152 3.68 0.09 -4.98
C ARG A 152 4.60 -0.16 -6.17
N ASP A 153 4.64 0.78 -7.13
CA ASP A 153 5.44 0.62 -8.35
C ASP A 153 6.94 0.54 -8.05
N MET A 154 7.41 1.29 -7.03
CA MET A 154 8.80 1.17 -6.53
C MET A 154 9.06 -0.20 -5.92
N LEU A 155 8.22 -0.68 -5.01
CA LEU A 155 8.39 -1.97 -4.33
C LEU A 155 8.34 -3.14 -5.32
N MET A 156 7.40 -3.12 -6.28
CA MET A 156 7.32 -4.15 -7.31
C MET A 156 8.57 -4.19 -8.21
N MET A 157 9.14 -3.04 -8.57
CA MET A 157 10.38 -2.97 -9.33
C MET A 157 11.56 -3.51 -8.50
N LEU A 158 11.64 -3.16 -7.22
CA LEU A 158 12.70 -3.63 -6.32
C LEU A 158 12.60 -5.15 -6.08
N ALA A 159 11.39 -5.69 -5.93
CA ALA A 159 11.14 -7.13 -5.81
C ALA A 159 11.64 -7.88 -7.05
N ARG A 160 11.28 -7.41 -8.27
CA ARG A 160 11.76 -8.03 -9.53
C ARG A 160 13.28 -8.07 -9.64
N ASN A 161 13.95 -7.08 -9.06
CA ASN A 161 15.41 -6.98 -9.10
C ASN A 161 16.09 -7.56 -7.85
N LYS A 162 15.32 -8.20 -6.95
CA LYS A 162 15.80 -8.81 -5.70
C LYS A 162 16.58 -7.82 -4.80
N LYS A 163 16.18 -6.54 -4.82
CA LYS A 163 16.79 -5.46 -4.05
C LYS A 163 16.08 -5.29 -2.71
N VAL A 164 16.36 -6.23 -1.81
CA VAL A 164 15.67 -6.34 -0.51
C VAL A 164 15.95 -5.15 0.38
N ASP A 165 17.19 -4.67 0.45
CA ASP A 165 17.56 -3.57 1.34
C ASP A 165 16.91 -2.25 0.91
N GLU A 166 16.91 -1.97 -0.40
CA GLU A 166 16.22 -0.81 -0.97
C GLU A 166 14.70 -0.93 -0.79
N ALA A 167 14.14 -2.13 -0.90
CA ALA A 167 12.72 -2.37 -0.65
C ALA A 167 12.35 -2.10 0.81
N LYS A 168 13.18 -2.54 1.77
CA LYS A 168 13.00 -2.22 3.19
C LYS A 168 13.07 -0.72 3.46
N GLN A 169 13.99 -0.01 2.80
CA GLN A 169 14.07 1.44 2.90
C GLN A 169 12.80 2.12 2.39
N VAL A 170 12.31 1.73 1.19
CA VAL A 170 11.08 2.28 0.60
C VAL A 170 9.87 1.97 1.49
N TRP A 171 9.82 0.77 2.09
CA TRP A 171 8.77 0.37 3.04
C TRP A 171 8.77 1.23 4.31
N GLN A 172 9.94 1.52 4.87
CA GLN A 172 10.07 2.41 6.01
C GLN A 172 9.65 3.85 5.68
N ASP A 173 10.00 4.32 4.49
CA ASP A 173 9.59 5.64 4.01
C ASP A 173 8.06 5.74 3.87
N LEU A 174 7.41 4.70 3.34
CA LEU A 174 5.97 4.59 3.24
C LEU A 174 5.30 4.70 4.62
N LYS A 175 5.80 3.96 5.61
CA LYS A 175 5.30 4.03 6.99
C LYS A 175 5.47 5.43 7.60
N ARG A 176 6.62 6.08 7.33
CA ARG A 176 6.90 7.44 7.81
C ARG A 176 5.97 8.48 7.20
N GLU A 177 5.54 8.26 5.96
CA GLU A 177 4.60 9.13 5.25
C GLU A 177 3.14 8.76 5.49
N GLU A 178 2.88 7.76 6.37
CA GLU A 178 1.54 7.30 6.77
C GLU A 178 0.66 6.90 5.57
N VAL A 179 1.28 6.32 4.52
CA VAL A 179 0.57 5.86 3.34
C VAL A 179 -0.06 4.50 3.62
N LEU A 180 -1.37 4.43 3.48
CA LEU A 180 -2.11 3.16 3.61
C LEU A 180 -2.28 2.51 2.25
N PHE A 181 -2.11 1.20 2.21
CA PHE A 181 -2.43 0.36 1.07
C PHE A 181 -3.81 -0.26 1.24
N ASP A 182 -4.52 -0.39 0.13
CA ASP A 182 -5.70 -1.23 0.07
C ASP A 182 -5.31 -2.72 -0.02
N GLN A 183 -6.24 -3.61 0.28
CA GLN A 183 -6.02 -5.06 0.28
C GLN A 183 -5.49 -5.59 -1.07
N HIS A 184 -5.93 -5.00 -2.19
CA HIS A 184 -5.45 -5.39 -3.52
C HIS A 184 -4.00 -5.00 -3.76
N THR A 185 -3.60 -3.82 -3.32
CA THR A 185 -2.21 -3.34 -3.43
C THR A 185 -1.26 -4.20 -2.61
N PHE A 186 -1.66 -4.62 -1.40
CA PHE A 186 -0.91 -5.62 -0.64
C PHE A 186 -0.72 -6.92 -1.44
N GLY A 187 -1.80 -7.44 -2.04
CA GLY A 187 -1.76 -8.63 -2.89
C GLY A 187 -0.80 -8.51 -4.07
N ASP A 188 -0.81 -7.37 -4.78
CA ASP A 188 0.09 -7.11 -5.90
C ASP A 188 1.57 -7.14 -5.47
N ILE A 189 1.89 -6.51 -4.33
CA ILE A 189 3.26 -6.44 -3.82
C ILE A 189 3.73 -7.80 -3.35
N MET A 190 2.93 -8.52 -2.54
CA MET A 190 3.26 -9.86 -2.07
C MET A 190 3.50 -10.82 -3.24
N ARG A 191 2.64 -10.77 -4.26
CA ARG A 191 2.85 -11.55 -5.48
C ARG A 191 4.19 -11.24 -6.12
N ALA A 192 4.56 -9.96 -6.25
CA ALA A 192 5.84 -9.58 -6.84
C ALA A 192 7.04 -10.14 -6.06
N PHE A 193 6.97 -10.20 -4.72
CA PHE A 193 8.00 -10.81 -3.90
C PHE A 193 8.04 -12.34 -4.05
N LEU A 194 6.88 -13.00 -4.03
CA LEU A 194 6.77 -14.46 -4.19
C LEU A 194 7.25 -14.93 -5.58
N ASP A 195 6.83 -14.25 -6.65
CA ASP A 195 7.24 -14.55 -8.02
C ASP A 195 8.77 -14.44 -8.22
N ASN A 196 9.47 -13.71 -7.33
CA ASN A 196 10.92 -13.53 -7.36
C ASN A 196 11.68 -14.32 -6.29
N GLY A 197 10.99 -15.24 -5.60
CA GLY A 197 11.59 -16.15 -4.61
C GLY A 197 12.01 -15.46 -3.33
N LEU A 198 11.22 -14.48 -2.87
CA LEU A 198 11.42 -13.73 -1.64
C LEU A 198 10.23 -13.94 -0.68
N PRO A 199 10.01 -15.16 -0.17
CA PRO A 199 8.85 -15.49 0.66
C PRO A 199 8.88 -14.80 2.02
N SER A 200 10.05 -14.61 2.63
CA SER A 200 10.16 -13.93 3.94
C SER A 200 9.68 -12.49 3.89
N GLU A 201 10.03 -11.77 2.82
CA GLU A 201 9.60 -10.39 2.60
C GLU A 201 8.11 -10.33 2.30
N ALA A 202 7.59 -11.28 1.52
CA ALA A 202 6.15 -11.38 1.26
C ALA A 202 5.35 -11.64 2.54
N MET A 203 5.82 -12.51 3.43
CA MET A 203 5.17 -12.78 4.72
C MET A 203 5.21 -11.57 5.66
N GLY A 204 6.30 -10.80 5.66
CA GLY A 204 6.33 -9.52 6.40
C GLY A 204 5.25 -8.54 5.94
N ILE A 205 4.97 -8.48 4.63
CA ILE A 205 3.91 -7.64 4.06
C ILE A 205 2.53 -8.24 4.36
N TYR A 206 2.41 -9.56 4.39
CA TYR A 206 1.19 -10.27 4.78
C TYR A 206 0.73 -9.91 6.20
N GLU A 207 1.64 -9.89 7.16
CA GLU A 207 1.34 -9.47 8.53
C GLU A 207 0.84 -8.02 8.60
N GLU A 208 1.42 -7.11 7.82
CA GLU A 208 0.95 -5.73 7.72
C GLU A 208 -0.45 -5.65 7.08
N MET A 209 -0.74 -6.49 6.09
CA MET A 209 -2.07 -6.59 5.47
C MET A 209 -3.12 -7.03 6.48
N ARG A 210 -2.81 -8.02 7.33
CA ARG A 210 -3.71 -8.49 8.40
C ARG A 210 -4.01 -7.43 9.44
N GLN A 211 -3.05 -6.54 9.70
CA GLN A 211 -3.20 -5.42 10.64
C GLN A 211 -3.86 -4.18 10.01
N SER A 212 -4.12 -4.20 8.69
CA SER A 212 -4.75 -3.10 7.99
C SER A 212 -6.17 -2.86 8.49
N PRO A 213 -6.61 -1.59 8.59
CA PRO A 213 -7.98 -1.25 8.98
C PRO A 213 -9.02 -1.64 7.92
N ASP A 214 -8.60 -1.95 6.70
CA ASP A 214 -9.49 -2.35 5.63
C ASP A 214 -10.04 -3.78 5.86
N PRO A 215 -11.32 -4.01 5.55
CA PRO A 215 -11.89 -5.35 5.68
C PRO A 215 -11.15 -6.34 4.76
N PRO A 216 -10.88 -7.56 5.23
CA PRO A 216 -10.16 -8.56 4.45
C PRO A 216 -10.93 -8.94 3.18
N LEU A 217 -10.21 -9.09 2.07
CA LEU A 217 -10.73 -9.53 0.78
C LEU A 217 -10.15 -10.89 0.41
N SER A 218 -10.98 -11.79 -0.09
CA SER A 218 -10.55 -13.16 -0.45
C SER A 218 -9.54 -13.21 -1.60
N LEU A 219 -9.59 -12.26 -2.53
CA LEU A 219 -8.72 -12.27 -3.72
C LEU A 219 -7.22 -12.12 -3.37
N PRO A 220 -6.78 -11.17 -2.54
CA PRO A 220 -5.39 -11.09 -2.10
C PRO A 220 -4.89 -12.39 -1.46
N PHE A 221 -5.69 -13.02 -0.58
CA PHE A 221 -5.33 -14.31 0.03
C PHE A 221 -5.14 -15.41 -1.02
N ARG A 222 -6.02 -15.51 -2.02
CA ARG A 222 -5.88 -16.49 -3.11
C ARG A 222 -4.62 -16.25 -3.94
N VAL A 223 -4.25 -14.99 -4.16
CA VAL A 223 -3.00 -14.63 -4.86
C VAL A 223 -1.79 -15.12 -4.08
N ILE A 224 -1.77 -14.91 -2.76
CA ILE A 224 -0.69 -15.35 -1.87
C ILE A 224 -0.64 -16.88 -1.82
N LEU A 225 -1.75 -17.54 -1.58
CA LEU A 225 -1.85 -19.01 -1.53
C LEU A 225 -1.32 -19.67 -2.82
N LYS A 226 -1.57 -19.04 -3.98
CA LYS A 226 -1.01 -19.51 -5.25
C LYS A 226 0.51 -19.29 -5.33
N GLY A 227 1.00 -18.15 -4.88
CA GLY A 227 2.44 -17.84 -4.87
C GLY A 227 3.24 -18.66 -3.86
N LEU A 228 2.59 -19.18 -2.81
CA LEU A 228 3.19 -20.00 -1.77
C LEU A 228 3.19 -21.50 -2.07
N ILE A 229 2.75 -21.94 -3.25
CA ILE A 229 2.81 -23.38 -3.63
C ILE A 229 4.21 -23.98 -3.39
N PRO A 230 5.33 -23.30 -3.73
CA PRO A 230 6.68 -23.83 -3.46
C PRO A 230 7.08 -23.82 -1.97
N PHE A 231 6.28 -23.25 -1.08
CA PHE A 231 6.60 -23.04 0.34
C PHE A 231 5.45 -23.58 1.22
N PRO A 232 5.32 -24.92 1.37
CA PRO A 232 4.15 -25.56 1.98
C PRO A 232 3.88 -25.10 3.40
N GLU A 233 4.91 -24.94 4.25
CA GLU A 233 4.74 -24.52 5.65
C GLU A 233 4.09 -23.11 5.73
N LEU A 234 4.58 -22.16 4.96
CA LEU A 234 4.01 -20.80 4.92
C LEU A 234 2.62 -20.80 4.29
N ARG A 235 2.39 -21.71 3.35
CA ARG A 235 1.10 -21.84 2.69
C ARG A 235 0.03 -22.35 3.64
N GLU A 236 0.32 -23.34 4.48
CA GLU A 236 -0.63 -23.84 5.49
C GLU A 236 -1.01 -22.74 6.49
N GLN A 237 -0.05 -21.94 6.96
CA GLN A 237 -0.34 -20.81 7.84
C GLN A 237 -1.35 -19.83 7.20
N VAL A 238 -1.13 -19.44 5.95
CA VAL A 238 -2.04 -18.52 5.23
C VAL A 238 -3.39 -19.18 4.92
N LYS A 239 -3.41 -20.51 4.71
CA LYS A 239 -4.61 -21.29 4.45
C LYS A 239 -5.51 -21.33 5.69
N ASP A 240 -4.92 -21.55 6.87
CA ASP A 240 -5.66 -21.55 8.14
C ASP A 240 -6.31 -20.17 8.38
N ASP A 241 -5.54 -19.10 8.22
CA ASP A 241 -6.05 -17.73 8.31
C ASP A 241 -7.17 -17.45 7.29
N PHE A 242 -7.03 -17.96 6.07
CA PHE A 242 -8.04 -17.79 5.02
C PHE A 242 -9.35 -18.50 5.37
N LEU A 243 -9.27 -19.73 5.87
CA LEU A 243 -10.46 -20.52 6.25
C LEU A 243 -11.15 -19.94 7.49
N GLU A 244 -10.39 -19.35 8.41
CA GLU A 244 -10.96 -18.63 9.55
C GLU A 244 -11.76 -17.39 9.11
N LEU A 245 -11.22 -16.61 8.16
CA LEU A 245 -11.86 -15.38 7.67
C LEU A 245 -12.97 -15.64 6.64
N PHE A 246 -12.90 -16.74 5.90
CA PHE A 246 -13.81 -17.07 4.79
C PHE A 246 -14.26 -18.54 4.88
N PRO A 247 -15.04 -18.93 5.89
CA PRO A 247 -15.40 -20.34 6.16
C PRO A 247 -16.20 -20.99 5.04
N ASP A 248 -16.92 -20.20 4.24
CA ASP A 248 -17.74 -20.70 3.11
C ASP A 248 -16.93 -20.86 1.82
N MET A 249 -15.62 -20.55 1.84
CA MET A 249 -14.77 -20.60 0.64
C MET A 249 -13.87 -21.84 0.65
N ILE A 250 -13.65 -22.41 -0.53
CA ILE A 250 -12.75 -23.53 -0.74
C ILE A 250 -11.37 -23.01 -1.15
N VAL A 251 -10.33 -23.55 -0.53
CA VAL A 251 -8.94 -23.37 -0.97
C VAL A 251 -8.65 -24.47 -2.00
N TYR A 252 -8.17 -24.06 -3.15
CA TYR A 252 -7.66 -25.00 -4.15
C TYR A 252 -6.26 -25.45 -3.70
N ASP A 253 -6.14 -26.72 -3.35
CA ASP A 253 -4.85 -27.35 -3.19
C ASP A 253 -4.42 -27.91 -4.57
N PRO A 254 -3.19 -27.57 -5.04
CA PRO A 254 -2.66 -28.23 -6.22
C PRO A 254 -2.66 -29.75 -5.95
N ALA A 255 -3.12 -30.53 -6.92
CA ALA A 255 -3.07 -31.98 -6.79
C ALA A 255 -1.62 -32.36 -6.40
N GLU A 256 -1.47 -32.98 -5.25
CA GLU A 256 -0.23 -33.65 -4.87
C GLU A 256 0.10 -34.57 -6.05
N ASP A 257 1.31 -34.48 -6.54
CA ASP A 257 1.75 -35.07 -7.80
C ASP A 257 1.06 -36.41 -8.10
N LEU A 258 0.10 -36.39 -9.02
CA LEU A 258 -0.46 -37.61 -9.63
C LEU A 258 0.60 -38.35 -10.48
N PHE A 259 1.82 -37.82 -10.51
CA PHE A 259 3.01 -38.35 -11.15
C PHE A 259 4.14 -38.58 -10.15
N GLY A 260 3.78 -39.02 -8.92
CA GLY A 260 4.76 -39.61 -8.03
C GLY A 260 5.50 -40.71 -8.83
N ASP A 261 6.80 -40.54 -8.94
CA ASP A 261 7.73 -41.42 -9.62
C ASP A 261 7.36 -42.89 -9.32
N GLN A 262 6.78 -43.56 -10.31
CA GLN A 262 6.88 -45.00 -10.40
C GLN A 262 8.33 -45.28 -10.82
N ASP A 263 9.24 -45.07 -9.87
CA ASP A 263 10.55 -45.73 -9.94
C ASP A 263 10.29 -47.22 -9.65
N SER A 264 9.85 -47.89 -10.71
CA SER A 264 9.82 -49.32 -10.78
C SER A 264 11.26 -49.78 -10.75
N GLY A 265 11.74 -50.10 -9.55
CA GLY A 265 12.82 -51.05 -9.40
C GLY A 265 12.38 -52.37 -10.00
N ASP A 266 12.85 -52.67 -11.16
CA ASP A 266 12.95 -54.04 -11.70
C ASP A 266 14.41 -54.45 -11.67
N ASP A 267 14.62 -55.48 -10.90
CA ASP A 267 15.82 -56.35 -10.85
C ASP A 267 16.26 -56.93 -12.21
#